data_fd96caf317e424a4c51bec36fc974ee9
#
_entry.id   fd96caf317e424a4c51bec36fc974ee9
#
_cell.length_a   1.000
_cell.length_b   1.000
_cell.length_c   1.000
_cell.angle_alpha   90.00
_cell.angle_beta   90.00
_cell.angle_gamma   90.00
#
_symmetry.space_group_name_H-M   'P 1'
#
loop_
_entity.id
_entity.type
_entity.pdbx_description
1 polymer ?
#
loop_
_entity_poly.entity_id
_entity_poly.type
_entity_poly.pdbx_seq_one_letter_code
_entity_poly.pdbx_strand_id
1 'polypeptide(L)'
;MMRKRLFALVLAALGACTAPSVQRAEAPDLPQTWNRATIVLPPLGTGAALVTTVDSPAMQERMRRVPANAKLPVVLYVHGCTGMGGLALLQALAEAGFVVVAPDSFARRYRPLQCDAQNQAGGRNLFVYDFRLEEVAYALDQLWLRSWTDWEHLMLVGASEGGVAAALYRGDEFAARVILQWTCGGAPHVAGLAPGKQEPVLALLASNDPWYQRVGGGDCGTLLAGRRDSQSHLLTVAGGHELVAEPAAIRLVVEFLRRQAYRG
;
A
#
# COMPACT_ATOMS: atom_id res chain seq x y z
N MET A 1 -17.03 95.22 0.16
CA MET A 1 -17.70 93.96 -0.08
C MET A 1 -16.65 92.88 -0.42
N MET A 2 -16.29 92.03 0.54
CA MET A 2 -15.20 91.06 0.39
C MET A 2 -15.85 89.63 0.37
N ARG A 3 -15.79 88.94 -0.78
CA ARG A 3 -16.28 87.59 -0.93
C ARG A 3 -15.21 86.61 -0.40
N LYS A 4 -15.51 85.93 0.71
CA LYS A 4 -14.70 84.85 1.23
C LYS A 4 -15.01 83.58 0.37
N ARG A 5 -13.96 83.02 -0.28
CA ARG A 5 -14.03 81.71 -0.95
C ARG A 5 -13.66 80.66 0.08
N LEU A 6 -14.63 79.71 0.35
CA LEU A 6 -14.39 78.47 1.08
C LEU A 6 -13.71 77.54 0.13
N PHE A 7 -12.50 77.07 0.50
CA PHE A 7 -11.89 75.91 -0.10
C PHE A 7 -12.33 74.65 0.68
N ALA A 8 -13.07 73.78 0.00
CA ALA A 8 -13.42 72.45 0.53
C ALA A 8 -12.26 71.50 0.22
N LEU A 9 -11.57 71.02 1.28
CA LEU A 9 -10.59 69.93 1.17
C LEU A 9 -11.37 68.60 0.97
N VAL A 10 -11.22 67.97 -0.19
CA VAL A 10 -11.68 66.59 -0.43
C VAL A 10 -10.50 65.68 0.00
N LEU A 11 -10.67 65.01 1.16
CA LEU A 11 -9.80 63.89 1.53
C LEU A 11 -10.16 62.68 0.69
N ALA A 12 -9.32 62.31 -0.26
CA ALA A 12 -9.40 61.05 -0.95
C ALA A 12 -8.88 59.93 -0.01
N ALA A 13 -9.77 59.09 0.50
CA ALA A 13 -9.41 57.88 1.21
C ALA A 13 -8.85 56.86 0.21
N LEU A 14 -7.54 56.69 0.16
CA LEU A 14 -6.88 55.59 -0.54
C LEU A 14 -7.15 54.30 0.25
N GLY A 15 -8.14 53.57 -0.15
CA GLY A 15 -8.36 52.23 0.31
C GLY A 15 -7.18 51.35 -0.14
N ALA A 16 -6.35 50.92 0.80
CA ALA A 16 -5.34 49.92 0.55
C ALA A 16 -6.03 48.60 0.21
N CYS A 17 -6.09 48.23 -1.08
CA CYS A 17 -6.39 46.88 -1.48
C CYS A 17 -5.28 45.95 -0.98
N THR A 18 -5.50 45.31 0.16
CA THR A 18 -4.65 44.19 0.55
C THR A 18 -4.88 43.05 -0.47
N ALA A 19 -3.86 42.81 -1.29
CA ALA A 19 -3.88 41.65 -2.19
C ALA A 19 -4.14 40.39 -1.34
N PRO A 20 -5.06 39.49 -1.77
CA PRO A 20 -5.26 38.21 -1.08
C PRO A 20 -3.91 37.52 -0.99
N SER A 21 -3.53 37.11 0.23
CA SER A 21 -2.36 36.27 0.44
C SER A 21 -2.58 35.03 -0.39
N VAL A 22 -1.73 34.81 -1.41
CA VAL A 22 -1.70 33.57 -2.15
C VAL A 22 -1.36 32.49 -1.13
N GLN A 23 -2.36 31.75 -0.67
CA GLN A 23 -2.12 30.56 0.11
C GLN A 23 -1.24 29.66 -0.76
N ARG A 24 -0.01 29.45 -0.31
CA ARG A 24 0.89 28.48 -0.95
C ARG A 24 0.13 27.17 -0.97
N ALA A 25 -0.14 26.64 -2.16
CA ALA A 25 -0.71 25.30 -2.29
C ALA A 25 0.16 24.36 -1.45
N GLU A 26 -0.45 23.70 -0.46
CA GLU A 26 0.28 22.74 0.37
C GLU A 26 0.85 21.66 -0.56
N ALA A 27 2.10 21.28 -0.30
CA ALA A 27 2.73 20.22 -1.08
C ALA A 27 1.87 18.93 -1.00
N PRO A 28 1.72 18.19 -2.09
CA PRO A 28 0.98 16.94 -2.09
C PRO A 28 1.48 16.02 -0.98
N ASP A 29 0.58 15.39 -0.24
CA ASP A 29 0.94 14.51 0.87
C ASP A 29 1.29 13.08 0.43
N LEU A 30 0.94 12.71 -0.80
CA LEU A 30 1.22 11.40 -1.38
C LEU A 30 2.71 10.99 -1.31
N PRO A 31 3.69 11.84 -1.61
CA PRO A 31 5.11 11.51 -1.46
C PRO A 31 5.52 11.10 -0.05
N GLN A 32 4.79 11.51 0.99
CA GLN A 32 5.09 11.13 2.37
C GLN A 32 4.92 9.63 2.60
N THR A 33 4.02 8.97 1.85
CA THR A 33 3.82 7.53 1.95
C THR A 33 5.07 6.75 1.57
N TRP A 34 5.79 7.22 0.56
CA TRP A 34 7.08 6.68 0.16
C TRP A 34 8.22 7.10 1.09
N ASN A 35 8.32 8.39 1.42
CA ASN A 35 9.40 8.91 2.28
C ASN A 35 9.44 8.24 3.66
N ARG A 36 8.32 7.70 4.11
CA ARG A 36 8.19 6.92 5.35
C ARG A 36 8.01 5.42 5.12
N ALA A 37 8.13 4.97 3.88
CA ALA A 37 7.99 3.55 3.57
C ALA A 37 9.00 2.71 4.34
N THR A 38 8.51 1.63 4.92
CA THR A 38 9.39 0.58 5.45
C THR A 38 9.97 -0.21 4.29
N ILE A 39 11.26 -0.46 4.32
CA ILE A 39 11.93 -1.41 3.43
C ILE A 39 12.55 -2.54 4.24
N VAL A 40 12.35 -3.77 3.78
CA VAL A 40 13.03 -4.94 4.34
C VAL A 40 13.89 -5.56 3.26
N LEU A 41 15.19 -5.56 3.50
CA LEU A 41 16.19 -6.06 2.55
C LEU A 41 16.63 -7.48 2.92
N PRO A 42 16.85 -8.33 1.90
CA PRO A 42 17.37 -9.68 2.11
C PRO A 42 18.63 -9.73 2.98
N PRO A 43 18.85 -10.85 3.68
CA PRO A 43 20.12 -11.11 4.36
C PRO A 43 21.30 -11.01 3.38
N LEU A 44 22.45 -10.57 3.86
CA LEU A 44 23.71 -10.71 3.17
C LEU A 44 24.56 -11.75 3.91
N GLY A 45 24.92 -12.82 3.22
CA GLY A 45 25.64 -13.94 3.82
C GLY A 45 24.81 -14.58 4.95
N THR A 46 25.41 -14.75 6.12
CA THR A 46 24.77 -15.34 7.33
C THR A 46 24.03 -14.30 8.20
N GLY A 47 23.92 -13.05 7.75
CA GLY A 47 23.26 -11.99 8.51
C GLY A 47 21.75 -12.12 8.51
N ALA A 48 21.07 -11.24 9.25
CA ALA A 48 19.61 -11.12 9.24
C ALA A 48 19.10 -10.17 8.14
N ALA A 49 17.82 -10.27 7.82
CA ALA A 49 17.12 -9.27 7.02
C ALA A 49 17.22 -7.88 7.68
N LEU A 50 17.43 -6.84 6.88
CA LEU A 50 17.52 -5.47 7.37
C LEU A 50 16.18 -4.78 7.26
N VAL A 51 15.58 -4.42 8.38
CA VAL A 51 14.37 -3.59 8.45
C VAL A 51 14.79 -2.13 8.64
N THR A 52 14.39 -1.25 7.74
CA THR A 52 14.70 0.18 7.80
C THR A 52 13.68 1.00 7.01
N THR A 53 13.93 2.28 6.79
CA THR A 53 13.13 3.11 5.89
C THR A 53 13.81 3.25 4.53
N VAL A 54 12.99 3.48 3.51
CA VAL A 54 13.48 3.78 2.16
C VAL A 54 14.42 5.01 2.22
N ASP A 55 15.48 4.95 1.42
CA ASP A 55 16.51 6.01 1.31
C ASP A 55 17.27 6.35 2.61
N SER A 56 17.10 5.55 3.67
CA SER A 56 17.90 5.67 4.88
C SER A 56 19.38 5.38 4.64
N PRO A 57 20.30 5.91 5.47
CA PRO A 57 21.70 5.55 5.39
C PRO A 57 21.96 4.05 5.49
N ALA A 58 21.18 3.34 6.31
CA ALA A 58 21.31 1.89 6.48
C ALA A 58 20.91 1.13 5.19
N MET A 59 19.84 1.56 4.52
CA MET A 59 19.47 1.02 3.22
C MET A 59 20.58 1.27 2.18
N GLN A 60 21.05 2.51 2.08
CA GLN A 60 22.09 2.88 1.12
C GLN A 60 23.37 2.08 1.33
N GLU A 61 23.78 1.88 2.59
CA GLU A 61 24.95 1.05 2.91
C GLU A 61 24.74 -0.42 2.51
N ARG A 62 23.56 -0.99 2.78
CA ARG A 62 23.22 -2.34 2.36
C ARG A 62 23.24 -2.48 0.84
N MET A 63 22.66 -1.53 0.11
CA MET A 63 22.57 -1.55 -1.36
C MET A 63 23.94 -1.36 -2.04
N ARG A 64 24.89 -0.66 -1.44
CA ARG A 64 26.27 -0.58 -1.97
C ARG A 64 26.98 -1.92 -2.03
N ARG A 65 26.53 -2.90 -1.24
CA ARG A 65 27.10 -4.27 -1.23
C ARG A 65 26.43 -5.20 -2.26
N VAL A 66 25.35 -4.73 -2.88
CA VAL A 66 24.68 -5.45 -3.97
C VAL A 66 25.40 -5.11 -5.27
N PRO A 67 25.70 -6.09 -6.14
CA PRO A 67 26.31 -5.81 -7.44
C PRO A 67 25.49 -4.79 -8.23
N ALA A 68 26.18 -3.83 -8.86
CA ALA A 68 25.52 -2.71 -9.54
C ALA A 68 24.56 -3.11 -10.68
N ASN A 69 24.79 -4.29 -11.27
CA ASN A 69 23.95 -4.86 -12.32
C ASN A 69 22.90 -5.86 -11.80
N ALA A 70 22.87 -6.12 -10.49
CA ALA A 70 21.90 -7.06 -9.92
C ALA A 70 20.47 -6.50 -10.03
N LYS A 71 19.54 -7.38 -10.41
CA LYS A 71 18.11 -7.15 -10.35
C LYS A 71 17.54 -7.98 -9.21
N LEU A 72 16.79 -7.34 -8.35
CA LEU A 72 16.24 -7.95 -7.15
C LEU A 72 14.73 -8.06 -7.28
N PRO A 73 14.14 -9.22 -7.04
CA PRO A 73 12.68 -9.37 -7.01
C PRO A 73 12.10 -8.50 -5.88
N VAL A 74 11.00 -7.82 -6.18
CA VAL A 74 10.40 -6.84 -5.26
C VAL A 74 8.99 -7.27 -4.88
N VAL A 75 8.67 -7.15 -3.60
CA VAL A 75 7.30 -7.19 -3.09
C VAL A 75 6.89 -5.79 -2.65
N LEU A 76 5.88 -5.23 -3.31
CA LEU A 76 5.19 -4.04 -2.83
C LEU A 76 4.10 -4.50 -1.85
N TYR A 77 4.23 -4.13 -0.58
CA TYR A 77 3.28 -4.50 0.47
C TYR A 77 2.37 -3.33 0.85
N VAL A 78 1.07 -3.56 0.84
CA VAL A 78 0.05 -2.57 1.18
C VAL A 78 -0.64 -2.99 2.47
N HIS A 79 -0.39 -2.24 3.55
CA HIS A 79 -0.88 -2.56 4.90
C HIS A 79 -2.39 -2.31 5.09
N GLY A 80 -2.96 -2.82 6.19
CA GLY A 80 -4.37 -2.67 6.55
C GLY A 80 -4.74 -1.28 7.09
N CYS A 81 -6.00 -1.13 7.48
CA CYS A 81 -6.58 0.13 7.94
C CYS A 81 -6.13 0.57 9.35
N THR A 82 -5.40 -0.26 10.06
CA THR A 82 -4.82 0.04 11.39
C THR A 82 -3.36 0.46 11.33
N GLY A 83 -2.78 0.55 10.13
CA GLY A 83 -1.40 0.93 9.90
C GLY A 83 -0.48 -0.24 9.58
N MET A 84 0.82 0.02 9.68
CA MET A 84 1.86 -0.95 9.34
C MET A 84 1.81 -2.14 10.30
N GLY A 85 1.36 -3.28 9.80
CA GLY A 85 1.40 -4.58 10.47
C GLY A 85 2.11 -5.61 9.60
N GLY A 86 2.27 -6.82 10.15
CA GLY A 86 2.80 -7.95 9.38
C GLY A 86 4.32 -7.99 9.24
N LEU A 87 5.07 -7.39 10.18
CA LEU A 87 6.54 -7.42 10.13
C LEU A 87 7.10 -8.85 9.98
N ALA A 88 6.47 -9.84 10.59
CA ALA A 88 6.86 -11.25 10.44
C ALA A 88 6.77 -11.72 8.97
N LEU A 89 5.68 -11.37 8.27
CA LEU A 89 5.52 -11.66 6.85
C LEU A 89 6.59 -10.93 6.02
N LEU A 90 6.82 -9.62 6.27
CA LEU A 90 7.80 -8.84 5.52
C LEU A 90 9.22 -9.39 5.69
N GLN A 91 9.59 -9.81 6.91
CA GLN A 91 10.88 -10.45 7.19
C GLN A 91 11.00 -11.81 6.50
N ALA A 92 9.97 -12.65 6.58
CA ALA A 92 9.97 -13.96 5.90
C ALA A 92 10.11 -13.84 4.38
N LEU A 93 9.48 -12.82 3.78
CA LEU A 93 9.65 -12.51 2.36
C LEU A 93 11.08 -12.04 2.04
N ALA A 94 11.66 -11.20 2.90
CA ALA A 94 13.05 -10.77 2.71
C ALA A 94 14.04 -11.95 2.88
N GLU A 95 13.81 -12.83 3.85
CA GLU A 95 14.59 -14.07 4.02
C GLU A 95 14.45 -15.02 2.81
N ALA A 96 13.31 -14.95 2.11
CA ALA A 96 13.09 -15.68 0.87
C ALA A 96 13.74 -15.02 -0.37
N GLY A 97 14.43 -13.88 -0.21
CA GLY A 97 15.19 -13.20 -1.26
C GLY A 97 14.52 -11.98 -1.88
N PHE A 98 13.34 -11.59 -1.42
CA PHE A 98 12.63 -10.41 -1.95
C PHE A 98 13.08 -9.12 -1.24
N VAL A 99 13.23 -8.04 -2.00
CA VAL A 99 13.18 -6.70 -1.41
C VAL A 99 11.72 -6.37 -1.15
N VAL A 100 11.36 -6.10 0.11
CA VAL A 100 9.98 -5.75 0.46
C VAL A 100 9.89 -4.25 0.71
N VAL A 101 9.01 -3.56 -0.01
CA VAL A 101 8.74 -2.13 0.18
C VAL A 101 7.30 -1.94 0.62
N ALA A 102 7.10 -1.25 1.72
CA ALA A 102 5.79 -1.04 2.32
C ALA A 102 5.55 0.46 2.54
N PRO A 103 4.88 1.16 1.59
CA PRO A 103 4.47 2.54 1.75
C PRO A 103 3.60 2.72 3.00
N ASP A 104 3.83 3.82 3.74
CA ASP A 104 3.06 4.15 4.93
C ASP A 104 1.91 5.10 4.58
N SER A 105 0.71 4.56 4.41
CA SER A 105 -0.50 5.35 4.16
C SER A 105 -0.81 6.35 5.28
N PHE A 106 -0.38 6.06 6.52
CA PHE A 106 -0.57 6.95 7.67
C PHE A 106 0.43 8.11 7.70
N ALA A 107 1.40 8.14 6.81
CA ALA A 107 2.24 9.30 6.60
C ALA A 107 1.52 10.45 5.87
N ARG A 108 0.36 10.17 5.26
CA ARG A 108 -0.47 11.22 4.65
C ARG A 108 -1.05 12.13 5.72
N ARG A 109 -1.01 13.43 5.47
CA ARG A 109 -1.55 14.45 6.38
C ARG A 109 -3.08 14.37 6.50
N TYR A 110 -3.74 14.03 5.40
CA TYR A 110 -5.20 14.02 5.27
C TYR A 110 -5.71 12.62 4.90
N ARG A 111 -5.51 11.68 5.79
CA ARG A 111 -6.04 10.33 5.61
C ARG A 111 -7.27 10.13 6.51
N PRO A 112 -8.47 9.97 5.95
CA PRO A 112 -9.66 9.70 6.75
C PRO A 112 -9.58 8.38 7.50
N LEU A 113 -10.21 8.32 8.67
CA LEU A 113 -10.37 7.06 9.40
C LEU A 113 -11.25 6.10 8.59
N GLN A 114 -10.71 4.94 8.24
CA GLN A 114 -11.37 3.96 7.40
C GLN A 114 -12.04 2.84 8.19
N CYS A 115 -11.51 2.48 9.34
CA CYS A 115 -12.01 1.36 10.12
C CYS A 115 -12.03 1.65 11.62
N ASP A 116 -12.79 0.81 12.31
CA ASP A 116 -12.85 0.71 13.74
C ASP A 116 -12.51 -0.73 14.13
N ALA A 117 -11.28 -0.93 14.61
CA ALA A 117 -10.78 -2.26 14.96
C ALA A 117 -11.52 -2.87 16.16
N GLN A 118 -11.98 -2.04 17.10
CA GLN A 118 -12.70 -2.51 18.29
C GLN A 118 -14.07 -3.10 17.93
N ASN A 119 -14.75 -2.46 16.97
CA ASN A 119 -16.07 -2.89 16.52
C ASN A 119 -16.00 -3.74 15.23
N GLN A 120 -14.80 -4.02 14.71
CA GLN A 120 -14.58 -4.79 13.47
C GLN A 120 -15.42 -4.26 12.30
N ALA A 121 -15.44 -2.94 12.16
CA ALA A 121 -16.21 -2.22 11.14
C ALA A 121 -15.27 -1.41 10.24
N GLY A 122 -15.38 -1.60 8.93
CA GLY A 122 -14.58 -0.91 7.93
C GLY A 122 -15.41 -0.28 6.82
N GLY A 123 -14.74 0.30 5.82
CA GLY A 123 -15.40 0.90 4.66
C GLY A 123 -16.09 2.22 4.97
N ARG A 124 -15.68 2.95 6.00
CA ARG A 124 -16.30 4.21 6.42
C ARG A 124 -16.16 5.33 5.39
N ASN A 125 -15.04 5.34 4.68
CA ASN A 125 -14.71 6.35 3.67
C ASN A 125 -14.25 5.68 2.38
N LEU A 126 -15.07 5.70 1.36
CA LEU A 126 -14.79 5.06 0.06
C LEU A 126 -13.55 5.65 -0.64
N PHE A 127 -13.30 6.96 -0.46
CA PHE A 127 -12.12 7.64 -1.03
C PHE A 127 -10.79 7.07 -0.55
N VAL A 128 -10.77 6.36 0.58
CA VAL A 128 -9.54 5.72 1.06
C VAL A 128 -9.07 4.63 0.09
N TYR A 129 -9.97 3.94 -0.58
CA TYR A 129 -9.57 2.95 -1.59
C TYR A 129 -8.86 3.62 -2.77
N ASP A 130 -9.34 4.78 -3.23
CA ASP A 130 -8.66 5.55 -4.29
C ASP A 130 -7.28 6.00 -3.81
N PHE A 131 -7.15 6.49 -2.57
CA PHE A 131 -5.85 6.83 -1.99
C PHE A 131 -4.89 5.64 -1.99
N ARG A 132 -5.38 4.43 -1.65
CA ARG A 132 -4.55 3.22 -1.66
C ARG A 132 -4.10 2.85 -3.06
N LEU A 133 -4.95 3.01 -4.07
CA LEU A 133 -4.59 2.77 -5.47
C LEU A 133 -3.55 3.79 -5.98
N GLU A 134 -3.70 5.07 -5.61
CA GLU A 134 -2.71 6.12 -5.90
C GLU A 134 -1.35 5.84 -5.22
N GLU A 135 -1.37 5.34 -3.98
CA GLU A 135 -0.15 4.97 -3.25
C GLU A 135 0.60 3.81 -3.92
N VAL A 136 -0.13 2.83 -4.46
CA VAL A 136 0.47 1.76 -5.28
C VAL A 136 1.10 2.33 -6.53
N ALA A 137 0.37 3.16 -7.30
CA ALA A 137 0.89 3.79 -8.52
C ALA A 137 2.12 4.66 -8.24
N TYR A 138 2.07 5.48 -7.19
CA TYR A 138 3.22 6.30 -6.79
C TYR A 138 4.44 5.48 -6.38
N ALA A 139 4.22 4.38 -5.66
CA ALA A 139 5.31 3.48 -5.29
C ALA A 139 5.96 2.82 -6.51
N LEU A 140 5.18 2.49 -7.54
CA LEU A 140 5.70 2.00 -8.83
C LEU A 140 6.57 3.06 -9.52
N ASP A 141 6.14 4.33 -9.56
CA ASP A 141 6.94 5.42 -10.10
C ASP A 141 8.28 5.55 -9.35
N GLN A 142 8.26 5.40 -8.02
CA GLN A 142 9.49 5.45 -7.22
C GLN A 142 10.39 4.23 -7.44
N LEU A 143 9.82 3.04 -7.61
CA LEU A 143 10.56 1.82 -7.94
C LEU A 143 11.17 1.90 -9.34
N TRP A 144 10.52 2.59 -10.29
CA TRP A 144 11.05 2.83 -11.63
C TRP A 144 12.39 3.56 -11.61
N LEU A 145 12.58 4.42 -10.64
CA LEU A 145 13.83 5.16 -10.46
C LEU A 145 14.95 4.32 -9.82
N ARG A 146 14.69 3.05 -9.47
CA ARG A 146 15.63 2.18 -8.78
C ARG A 146 16.23 1.15 -9.74
N SER A 147 17.51 1.31 -10.06
CA SER A 147 18.21 0.42 -11.00
C SER A 147 18.23 -1.05 -10.59
N TRP A 148 18.09 -1.35 -9.31
CA TRP A 148 18.06 -2.69 -8.74
C TRP A 148 16.70 -3.39 -8.84
N THR A 149 15.61 -2.70 -9.22
CA THR A 149 14.28 -3.31 -9.35
C THR A 149 14.26 -4.32 -10.49
N ASP A 150 13.83 -5.53 -10.17
CA ASP A 150 13.49 -6.56 -11.14
C ASP A 150 11.99 -6.45 -11.50
N TRP A 151 11.71 -5.87 -12.67
CA TRP A 151 10.36 -5.62 -13.13
C TRP A 151 9.64 -6.89 -13.60
N GLU A 152 10.37 -7.94 -13.96
CA GLU A 152 9.78 -9.22 -14.33
C GLU A 152 9.30 -9.99 -13.08
N HIS A 153 9.85 -9.65 -11.91
CA HIS A 153 9.53 -10.29 -10.62
C HIS A 153 9.08 -9.26 -9.58
N LEU A 154 8.23 -8.32 -10.00
CA LEU A 154 7.55 -7.38 -9.12
C LEU A 154 6.21 -7.97 -8.68
N MET A 155 5.98 -8.05 -7.37
CA MET A 155 4.81 -8.66 -6.76
C MET A 155 4.02 -7.65 -5.92
N LEU A 156 2.69 -7.80 -5.86
CA LEU A 156 1.83 -6.99 -5.00
C LEU A 156 1.23 -7.85 -3.89
N VAL A 157 1.43 -7.45 -2.65
CA VAL A 157 0.82 -8.10 -1.48
C VAL A 157 0.01 -7.07 -0.70
N GLY A 158 -1.25 -7.34 -0.45
CA GLY A 158 -2.10 -6.46 0.35
C GLY A 158 -2.82 -7.19 1.46
N ALA A 159 -2.97 -6.53 2.61
CA ALA A 159 -3.66 -7.06 3.77
C ALA A 159 -4.86 -6.21 4.18
N SER A 160 -6.02 -6.82 4.38
CA SER A 160 -7.26 -6.14 4.81
C SER A 160 -7.65 -5.00 3.85
N GLU A 161 -7.65 -3.74 4.26
CA GLU A 161 -7.82 -2.59 3.37
C GLU A 161 -6.78 -2.60 2.23
N GLY A 162 -5.54 -2.97 2.52
CA GLY A 162 -4.52 -3.18 1.49
C GLY A 162 -4.84 -4.36 0.56
N GLY A 163 -5.52 -5.37 1.06
CA GLY A 163 -6.04 -6.50 0.26
C GLY A 163 -7.08 -6.04 -0.76
N VAL A 164 -7.95 -5.08 -0.37
CA VAL A 164 -8.86 -4.41 -1.32
C VAL A 164 -8.07 -3.71 -2.43
N ALA A 165 -7.05 -2.95 -2.06
CA ALA A 165 -6.21 -2.25 -3.04
C ALA A 165 -5.48 -3.23 -3.97
N ALA A 166 -4.89 -4.30 -3.42
CA ALA A 166 -4.21 -5.33 -4.22
C ALA A 166 -5.15 -6.00 -5.22
N ALA A 167 -6.39 -6.26 -4.82
CA ALA A 167 -7.38 -6.87 -5.70
C ALA A 167 -7.91 -5.91 -6.77
N LEU A 168 -8.04 -4.62 -6.47
CA LEU A 168 -8.69 -3.65 -7.35
C LEU A 168 -7.73 -2.80 -8.19
N TYR A 169 -6.44 -2.84 -7.92
CA TYR A 169 -5.44 -2.16 -8.75
C TYR A 169 -5.45 -2.72 -10.17
N ARG A 170 -5.58 -1.85 -11.18
CA ARG A 170 -5.83 -2.22 -12.58
C ARG A 170 -4.58 -2.30 -13.45
N GLY A 171 -3.41 -1.90 -12.93
CA GLY A 171 -2.16 -2.00 -13.67
C GLY A 171 -1.73 -3.46 -13.89
N ASP A 172 -0.89 -3.70 -14.85
CA ASP A 172 -0.37 -5.00 -15.30
C ASP A 172 1.13 -5.19 -14.99
N GLU A 173 1.66 -4.35 -14.11
CA GLU A 173 3.08 -4.34 -13.75
C GLU A 173 3.49 -5.51 -12.84
N PHE A 174 2.51 -6.19 -12.25
CA PHE A 174 2.79 -7.23 -11.27
C PHE A 174 2.81 -8.63 -11.88
N ALA A 175 3.87 -9.37 -11.60
CA ALA A 175 4.02 -10.77 -11.98
C ALA A 175 3.05 -11.70 -11.21
N ALA A 176 2.66 -11.30 -9.98
CA ALA A 176 1.65 -12.00 -9.18
C ALA A 176 1.11 -11.11 -8.06
N ARG A 177 -0.07 -11.45 -7.52
CA ARG A 177 -0.69 -10.77 -6.37
C ARG A 177 -1.04 -11.71 -5.24
N VAL A 178 -1.00 -11.16 -4.03
CA VAL A 178 -1.53 -11.82 -2.84
C VAL A 178 -2.55 -10.90 -2.17
N ILE A 179 -3.74 -11.44 -1.92
CA ILE A 179 -4.85 -10.77 -1.26
C ILE A 179 -5.04 -11.46 0.09
N LEU A 180 -4.69 -10.78 1.17
CA LEU A 180 -4.88 -11.28 2.52
C LEU A 180 -6.07 -10.57 3.18
N GLN A 181 -6.87 -11.32 3.95
CA GLN A 181 -7.86 -10.73 4.84
C GLN A 181 -8.93 -9.91 4.10
N TRP A 182 -9.29 -10.31 2.88
CA TRP A 182 -10.42 -9.75 2.13
C TRP A 182 -11.08 -10.80 1.25
N THR A 183 -12.41 -10.73 1.14
CA THR A 183 -13.27 -11.70 0.46
C THR A 183 -13.48 -11.43 -1.02
N CYS A 184 -12.88 -10.39 -1.58
CA CYS A 184 -13.18 -9.84 -2.91
C CYS A 184 -14.62 -9.27 -3.07
N GLY A 185 -15.40 -9.22 -2.01
CA GLY A 185 -16.77 -8.73 -2.04
C GLY A 185 -17.33 -8.21 -0.73
N GLY A 186 -16.59 -8.32 0.37
CA GLY A 186 -17.06 -7.97 1.72
C GLY A 186 -16.92 -6.51 2.13
N ALA A 187 -16.24 -5.67 1.34
CA ALA A 187 -16.13 -4.25 1.64
C ALA A 187 -17.35 -3.48 1.09
N PRO A 188 -17.88 -2.48 1.82
CA PRO A 188 -19.02 -1.70 1.34
C PRO A 188 -18.74 -1.04 -0.01
N HIS A 189 -19.64 -1.22 -0.96
CA HIS A 189 -19.64 -0.61 -2.30
C HIS A 189 -18.41 -0.95 -3.18
N VAL A 190 -17.52 -1.85 -2.75
CA VAL A 190 -16.39 -2.31 -3.55
C VAL A 190 -16.35 -3.83 -3.59
N ALA A 191 -16.15 -4.36 -4.78
CA ALA A 191 -16.05 -5.79 -5.01
C ALA A 191 -15.30 -6.07 -6.31
N GLY A 192 -14.78 -7.27 -6.43
CA GLY A 192 -14.19 -7.76 -7.67
C GLY A 192 -12.70 -8.02 -7.60
N LEU A 193 -12.15 -8.31 -8.76
CA LEU A 193 -10.76 -8.66 -8.97
C LEU A 193 -10.31 -8.07 -10.31
N ALA A 194 -9.43 -7.08 -10.26
CA ALA A 194 -9.04 -6.30 -11.43
C ALA A 194 -7.95 -6.94 -12.32
N PRO A 195 -6.96 -7.69 -11.77
CA PRO A 195 -5.86 -8.23 -12.59
C PRO A 195 -6.35 -9.13 -13.72
N GLY A 196 -5.62 -9.12 -14.83
CA GLY A 196 -5.88 -10.00 -15.98
C GLY A 196 -5.88 -11.48 -15.59
N LYS A 197 -6.59 -12.33 -16.33
CA LYS A 197 -6.73 -13.77 -16.00
C LYS A 197 -5.40 -14.54 -16.01
N GLN A 198 -4.39 -14.03 -16.68
CA GLN A 198 -3.07 -14.66 -16.76
C GLN A 198 -2.16 -14.30 -15.58
N GLU A 199 -2.49 -13.24 -14.83
CA GLU A 199 -1.76 -12.85 -13.63
C GLU A 199 -2.13 -13.80 -12.47
N PRO A 200 -1.16 -14.53 -11.89
CA PRO A 200 -1.40 -15.42 -10.76
C PRO A 200 -1.86 -14.65 -9.52
N VAL A 201 -2.86 -15.16 -8.82
CA VAL A 201 -3.40 -14.56 -7.59
C VAL A 201 -3.53 -15.60 -6.50
N LEU A 202 -2.99 -15.29 -5.31
CA LEU A 202 -3.27 -16.03 -4.09
C LEU A 202 -4.19 -15.20 -3.20
N ALA A 203 -5.31 -15.77 -2.77
CA ALA A 203 -6.19 -15.16 -1.78
C ALA A 203 -6.23 -16.00 -0.51
N LEU A 204 -5.99 -15.41 0.64
CA LEU A 204 -6.06 -16.06 1.95
C LEU A 204 -7.01 -15.30 2.87
N LEU A 205 -7.97 -16.05 3.45
CA LEU A 205 -8.91 -15.53 4.44
C LEU A 205 -8.99 -16.49 5.63
N ALA A 206 -9.18 -15.99 6.83
CA ALA A 206 -9.51 -16.83 7.96
C ALA A 206 -10.99 -17.22 7.92
N SER A 207 -11.29 -18.50 8.11
CA SER A 207 -12.67 -18.99 8.14
C SER A 207 -13.49 -18.41 9.30
N ASN A 208 -12.81 -18.00 10.36
CA ASN A 208 -13.35 -17.38 11.56
C ASN A 208 -13.09 -15.85 11.61
N ASP A 209 -12.83 -15.21 10.48
CA ASP A 209 -12.57 -13.76 10.42
C ASP A 209 -13.81 -12.95 10.84
N PRO A 210 -13.77 -12.25 11.98
CA PRO A 210 -14.95 -11.59 12.53
C PRO A 210 -15.42 -10.38 11.69
N TRP A 211 -14.55 -9.80 10.85
CA TRP A 211 -14.92 -8.70 9.96
C TRP A 211 -15.89 -9.13 8.87
N TYR A 212 -15.77 -10.40 8.41
CA TYR A 212 -16.52 -10.91 7.28
C TYR A 212 -17.64 -11.86 7.66
N GLN A 213 -17.64 -12.44 8.83
CA GLN A 213 -18.74 -13.31 9.30
C GLN A 213 -20.10 -12.59 9.33
N ARG A 214 -20.11 -11.28 9.64
CA ARG A 214 -21.32 -10.45 9.68
C ARG A 214 -21.92 -10.16 8.31
N VAL A 215 -21.14 -10.23 7.24
CA VAL A 215 -21.56 -9.93 5.86
C VAL A 215 -21.76 -11.21 5.03
N GLY A 216 -21.90 -12.34 5.68
CA GLY A 216 -22.22 -13.61 5.04
C GLY A 216 -21.00 -14.45 4.66
N GLY A 217 -19.82 -14.05 5.09
CA GLY A 217 -18.58 -14.79 4.77
C GLY A 217 -18.23 -14.73 3.28
N GLY A 218 -17.58 -15.77 2.80
CA GLY A 218 -17.15 -15.92 1.42
C GLY A 218 -15.64 -15.75 1.26
N ASP A 219 -15.18 -15.93 0.04
CA ASP A 219 -13.78 -15.77 -0.35
C ASP A 219 -13.66 -15.31 -1.80
N CYS A 220 -12.43 -15.17 -2.30
CA CYS A 220 -12.18 -14.81 -3.70
C CYS A 220 -12.33 -16.00 -4.67
N GLY A 221 -12.64 -17.22 -4.20
CA GLY A 221 -12.56 -18.45 -4.96
C GLY A 221 -13.31 -18.44 -6.28
N THR A 222 -14.54 -17.94 -6.29
CA THR A 222 -15.34 -17.84 -7.52
C THR A 222 -14.72 -16.94 -8.59
N LEU A 223 -14.04 -15.86 -8.19
CA LEU A 223 -13.35 -14.93 -9.09
C LEU A 223 -11.98 -15.49 -9.55
N LEU A 224 -11.44 -16.45 -8.82
CA LEU A 224 -10.17 -17.11 -9.15
C LEU A 224 -10.37 -18.36 -10.01
N ALA A 225 -11.59 -18.87 -10.13
CA ALA A 225 -11.89 -20.07 -10.91
C ALA A 225 -11.45 -19.93 -12.37
N GLY A 226 -10.68 -20.88 -12.86
CA GLY A 226 -10.15 -20.90 -14.24
C GLY A 226 -9.05 -19.90 -14.53
N ARG A 227 -8.50 -19.21 -13.51
CA ARG A 227 -7.33 -18.36 -13.65
C ARG A 227 -6.05 -19.16 -13.54
N ARG A 228 -5.05 -18.77 -14.32
CA ARG A 228 -3.73 -19.41 -14.29
C ARG A 228 -3.11 -19.32 -12.90
N ASP A 229 -2.61 -20.43 -12.38
CA ASP A 229 -1.82 -20.53 -11.16
C ASP A 229 -2.42 -19.80 -9.94
N SER A 230 -3.75 -19.62 -9.91
CA SER A 230 -4.43 -18.85 -8.87
C SER A 230 -5.13 -19.77 -7.86
N GLN A 231 -5.13 -19.35 -6.60
CA GLN A 231 -5.65 -20.16 -5.49
C GLN A 231 -6.36 -19.27 -4.46
N SER A 232 -7.43 -19.79 -3.86
CA SER A 232 -8.08 -19.21 -2.69
C SER A 232 -8.13 -20.23 -1.56
N HIS A 233 -7.74 -19.84 -0.36
CA HIS A 233 -7.76 -20.70 0.82
C HIS A 233 -8.45 -20.03 1.99
N LEU A 234 -9.32 -20.78 2.65
CA LEU A 234 -9.86 -20.47 3.96
C LEU A 234 -9.02 -21.19 5.02
N LEU A 235 -8.39 -20.42 5.90
CA LEU A 235 -7.54 -20.96 6.96
C LEU A 235 -8.26 -20.88 8.29
N THR A 236 -8.19 -21.94 9.08
CA THR A 236 -8.63 -21.89 10.47
C THR A 236 -7.45 -21.46 11.33
N VAL A 237 -7.51 -20.25 11.87
CA VAL A 237 -6.41 -19.64 12.62
C VAL A 237 -6.91 -19.04 13.94
N ALA A 238 -6.07 -19.06 14.97
CA ALA A 238 -6.47 -18.54 16.29
C ALA A 238 -6.73 -17.02 16.27
N GLY A 239 -5.94 -16.26 15.50
CA GLY A 239 -6.02 -14.80 15.43
C GLY A 239 -7.15 -14.23 14.54
N GLY A 240 -7.97 -15.10 13.92
CA GLY A 240 -9.04 -14.65 13.02
C GLY A 240 -8.51 -13.74 11.90
N HIS A 241 -8.64 -12.43 12.06
CA HIS A 241 -8.23 -11.46 11.03
C HIS A 241 -6.71 -11.35 10.80
N GLU A 242 -5.85 -11.75 11.74
CA GLU A 242 -4.40 -11.42 11.73
C GLU A 242 -3.53 -12.43 10.93
N LEU A 243 -3.88 -12.70 9.65
CA LEU A 243 -3.14 -13.65 8.81
C LEU A 243 -1.68 -13.24 8.54
N VAL A 244 -1.36 -11.96 8.59
CA VAL A 244 0.00 -11.46 8.36
C VAL A 244 1.01 -11.85 9.45
N ALA A 245 0.51 -12.31 10.61
CA ALA A 245 1.30 -12.85 11.71
C ALA A 245 1.17 -14.37 11.83
N GLU A 246 0.29 -15.02 11.05
CA GLU A 246 0.00 -16.44 11.13
C GLU A 246 1.04 -17.27 10.35
N PRO A 247 1.81 -18.16 11.00
CA PRO A 247 2.89 -18.89 10.33
C PRO A 247 2.45 -19.72 9.13
N ALA A 248 1.23 -20.29 9.17
CA ALA A 248 0.69 -21.07 8.05
C ALA A 248 0.41 -20.18 6.84
N ALA A 249 -0.17 -18.99 7.05
CA ALA A 249 -0.42 -18.02 5.99
C ALA A 249 0.89 -17.47 5.42
N ILE A 250 1.86 -17.13 6.27
CA ILE A 250 3.18 -16.66 5.86
C ILE A 250 3.87 -17.69 4.96
N ARG A 251 3.86 -18.97 5.32
CA ARG A 251 4.45 -20.03 4.49
C ARG A 251 3.78 -20.11 3.11
N LEU A 252 2.45 -20.09 3.05
CA LEU A 252 1.72 -20.12 1.78
C LEU A 252 2.06 -18.94 0.88
N VAL A 253 2.14 -17.73 1.44
CA VAL A 253 2.53 -16.53 0.71
C VAL A 253 3.94 -16.64 0.16
N VAL A 254 4.90 -17.01 1.01
CA VAL A 254 6.31 -17.15 0.61
C VAL A 254 6.46 -18.21 -0.48
N GLU A 255 5.86 -19.38 -0.31
CA GLU A 255 5.91 -20.46 -1.29
C GLU A 255 5.27 -20.06 -2.63
N PHE A 256 4.11 -19.38 -2.58
CA PHE A 256 3.44 -18.89 -3.77
C PHE A 256 4.33 -17.91 -4.53
N LEU A 257 4.83 -16.86 -3.87
CA LEU A 257 5.63 -15.82 -4.53
C LEU A 257 6.98 -16.37 -5.03
N ARG A 258 7.62 -17.27 -4.29
CA ARG A 258 8.84 -17.93 -4.77
C ARG A 258 8.61 -18.73 -6.05
N ARG A 259 7.49 -19.43 -6.15
CA ARG A 259 7.14 -20.13 -7.40
C ARG A 259 6.96 -19.18 -8.58
N GLN A 260 6.48 -17.95 -8.34
CA GLN A 260 6.31 -16.99 -9.41
C GLN A 260 7.63 -16.30 -9.80
N ALA A 261 8.52 -16.06 -8.82
CA ALA A 261 9.81 -15.38 -9.06
C ALA A 261 10.91 -16.29 -9.61
N TYR A 262 10.87 -17.58 -9.29
CA TYR A 262 12.00 -18.50 -9.58
C TYR A 262 11.55 -19.72 -10.39
N ARG A 263 10.52 -19.58 -11.21
CA ARG A 263 10.18 -20.56 -12.23
C ARG A 263 11.19 -20.43 -13.38
N GLY A 264 12.28 -21.17 -13.31
CA GLY A 264 13.22 -21.45 -14.37
C GLY A 264 13.09 -22.89 -14.84
#